data_7adf3d35e3ca53222d4af122ff5d03d7
#
_entry.id   7adf3d35e3ca53222d4af122ff5d03d7
#
_cell.length_a   1.000
_cell.length_b   1.000
_cell.length_c   1.000
_cell.angle_alpha   90.00
_cell.angle_beta   90.00
_cell.angle_gamma   90.00
#
_symmetry.space_group_name_H-M   'P 1'
#
loop_
_entity.id
_entity.type
_entity.pdbx_description
1 polymer ?
#
loop_
_entity_poly.entity_id
_entity_poly.type
_entity_poly.pdbx_seq_one_letter_code
_entity_poly.pdbx_strand_id
1 'polypeptide(L)'
;MILRKKQFAQRQRKTYHFSFEEESFLKNTVLMVIDIQNAGINNRPANKEQFIENVVQLIDCARSNDLEVIHVRQNNPPGGILETGIPGWEIYHEVAPVGDEIIIDKFKCSAFLNTNLSEELQKRGTENIIMAGMRTELCVDTTCRVAFEYGYNVIIPKGCTSTFDTPLSKGEDMAKYFEDSVWNSRFAEVAPLENILSRIRA
;
A
#
# COMPACT_ATOMS: atom_id res chain seq x y z
N MET A 1 7.81 -22.93 -21.57
CA MET A 1 8.39 -23.14 -20.22
C MET A 1 9.85 -22.69 -20.09
N ILE A 2 10.68 -22.82 -21.11
CA ILE A 2 12.13 -22.47 -21.07
C ILE A 2 12.37 -20.94 -21.13
N LEU A 3 11.57 -20.16 -21.85
CA LEU A 3 11.70 -18.70 -21.97
C LEU A 3 11.40 -17.97 -20.65
N ARG A 4 10.42 -18.44 -19.86
CA ARG A 4 10.11 -17.86 -18.53
C ARG A 4 11.23 -18.08 -17.50
N LYS A 5 11.94 -19.22 -17.56
CA LYS A 5 13.09 -19.50 -16.68
C LYS A 5 14.30 -18.59 -16.98
N LYS A 6 14.52 -18.19 -18.23
CA LYS A 6 15.60 -17.26 -18.59
C LYS A 6 15.35 -15.84 -18.12
N GLN A 7 14.10 -15.35 -18.19
CA GLN A 7 13.74 -14.03 -17.66
C GLN A 7 13.85 -13.96 -16.13
N PHE A 8 13.47 -15.04 -15.42
CA PHE A 8 13.59 -15.11 -13.97
C PHE A 8 15.07 -15.15 -13.51
N ALA A 9 15.93 -15.89 -14.21
CA ALA A 9 17.37 -15.98 -13.90
C ALA A 9 18.14 -14.67 -14.19
N GLN A 10 17.67 -13.86 -15.14
CA GLN A 10 18.30 -12.58 -15.47
C GLN A 10 17.93 -11.47 -14.45
N ARG A 11 16.76 -11.58 -13.77
CA ARG A 11 16.35 -10.66 -12.70
C ARG A 11 17.13 -10.87 -11.38
N GLN A 12 17.63 -12.06 -11.09
CA GLN A 12 18.35 -12.35 -9.83
C GLN A 12 19.76 -11.75 -9.72
N ARG A 13 20.31 -11.12 -10.77
CA ARG A 13 21.65 -10.50 -10.75
C ARG A 13 21.65 -8.97 -10.66
N LYS A 14 20.48 -8.34 -10.53
CA LYS A 14 20.42 -6.90 -10.25
C LYS A 14 20.60 -6.70 -8.75
N THR A 15 21.76 -6.24 -8.31
CA THR A 15 21.92 -5.46 -7.09
C THR A 15 20.81 -4.42 -7.12
N TYR A 16 19.97 -4.37 -6.06
CA TYR A 16 18.82 -3.48 -5.97
C TYR A 16 19.29 -2.02 -5.97
N HIS A 17 19.63 -1.49 -7.15
CA HIS A 17 19.67 -0.06 -7.42
C HIS A 17 18.30 0.28 -7.99
N PHE A 18 17.44 0.90 -7.18
CA PHE A 18 16.24 1.56 -7.63
C PHE A 18 16.65 2.79 -8.44
N SER A 19 17.07 2.61 -9.68
CA SER A 19 17.26 3.69 -10.65
C SER A 19 16.05 3.70 -11.57
N PHE A 20 15.06 4.53 -11.25
CA PHE A 20 13.93 4.79 -12.13
C PHE A 20 14.34 5.85 -13.15
N GLU A 21 14.16 5.59 -14.44
CA GLU A 21 14.17 6.63 -15.47
C GLU A 21 12.89 7.46 -15.27
N GLU A 22 13.02 8.77 -15.04
CA GLU A 22 11.92 9.66 -14.62
C GLU A 22 10.71 9.67 -15.59
N GLU A 23 10.91 9.52 -16.89
CA GLU A 23 9.83 9.49 -17.90
C GLU A 23 8.89 8.26 -17.81
N SER A 24 9.19 7.24 -17.01
CA SER A 24 8.39 6.02 -16.93
C SER A 24 7.78 5.74 -15.56
N PHE A 25 7.98 6.60 -14.55
CA PHE A 25 7.56 6.30 -13.18
C PHE A 25 6.05 6.10 -13.05
N LEU A 26 5.24 6.98 -13.64
CA LEU A 26 3.78 6.85 -13.60
C LEU A 26 3.26 5.70 -14.46
N LYS A 27 3.96 5.43 -15.56
CA LYS A 27 3.60 4.31 -16.42
C LYS A 27 3.81 3.01 -15.67
N ASN A 28 2.78 2.18 -15.61
CA ASN A 28 2.80 0.91 -14.89
C ASN A 28 2.92 1.05 -13.35
N THR A 29 2.52 2.19 -12.80
CA THR A 29 2.44 2.44 -11.35
C THR A 29 0.98 2.53 -10.91
N VAL A 30 0.67 2.04 -9.71
CA VAL A 30 -0.61 2.25 -9.02
C VAL A 30 -0.37 2.71 -7.59
N LEU A 31 -1.29 3.50 -7.05
CA LEU A 31 -1.37 3.78 -5.61
C LEU A 31 -2.34 2.78 -4.97
N MET A 32 -1.89 2.02 -3.98
CA MET A 32 -2.71 1.08 -3.21
C MET A 32 -2.91 1.61 -1.79
N VAL A 33 -4.18 1.86 -1.43
CA VAL A 33 -4.60 2.35 -0.11
C VAL A 33 -5.23 1.21 0.66
N ILE A 34 -4.62 0.79 1.77
CA ILE A 34 -4.93 -0.46 2.47
C ILE A 34 -5.66 -0.19 3.79
N ASP A 35 -6.90 -0.71 3.92
CA ASP A 35 -7.67 -0.87 5.15
C ASP A 35 -7.86 0.43 5.99
N ILE A 36 -7.92 1.59 5.36
CA ILE A 36 -8.25 2.85 6.05
C ILE A 36 -9.77 2.92 6.21
N GLN A 37 -10.28 2.21 7.20
CA GLN A 37 -11.71 2.04 7.47
C GLN A 37 -12.13 2.73 8.78
N ASN A 38 -13.40 3.12 8.90
CA ASN A 38 -13.92 3.87 10.03
C ASN A 38 -13.58 3.25 11.40
N ALA A 39 -13.72 1.92 11.56
CA ALA A 39 -13.42 1.26 12.83
C ALA A 39 -11.94 1.43 13.22
N GLY A 40 -11.02 1.32 12.26
CA GLY A 40 -9.59 1.53 12.49
C GLY A 40 -9.28 2.97 12.88
N ILE A 41 -9.79 3.94 12.13
CA ILE A 41 -9.53 5.36 12.35
C ILE A 41 -10.20 5.87 13.64
N ASN A 42 -11.40 5.40 13.96
CA ASN A 42 -12.11 5.76 15.20
C ASN A 42 -11.41 5.20 16.46
N ASN A 43 -10.64 4.12 16.33
CA ASN A 43 -9.82 3.56 17.41
C ASN A 43 -8.47 4.30 17.60
N ARG A 44 -8.28 5.42 16.94
CA ARG A 44 -7.14 6.34 17.08
C ARG A 44 -5.78 5.66 16.89
N PRO A 45 -5.41 5.32 15.65
CA PRO A 45 -4.06 4.84 15.35
C PRO A 45 -3.01 5.92 15.67
N ALA A 46 -1.77 5.52 15.79
CA ALA A 46 -0.66 6.42 16.06
C ALA A 46 -0.58 7.55 15.02
N ASN A 47 -0.36 8.78 15.48
CA ASN A 47 -0.25 9.99 14.66
C ASN A 47 -1.42 10.16 13.67
N LYS A 48 -2.64 9.80 14.11
CA LYS A 48 -3.85 9.71 13.26
C LYS A 48 -4.00 10.89 12.31
N GLU A 49 -3.95 12.10 12.84
CA GLU A 49 -4.21 13.31 12.07
C GLU A 49 -3.17 13.48 10.96
N GLN A 50 -1.89 13.37 11.28
CA GLN A 50 -0.80 13.47 10.30
C GLN A 50 -0.81 12.30 9.30
N PHE A 51 -1.10 11.08 9.76
CA PHE A 51 -1.24 9.92 8.90
C PHE A 51 -2.32 10.12 7.84
N ILE A 52 -3.53 10.57 8.24
CA ILE A 52 -4.63 10.83 7.31
C ILE A 52 -4.28 11.97 6.36
N GLU A 53 -3.74 13.08 6.87
CA GLU A 53 -3.30 14.21 6.04
C GLU A 53 -2.29 13.77 4.96
N ASN A 54 -1.28 12.97 5.34
CA ASN A 54 -0.29 12.46 4.41
C ASN A 54 -0.92 11.57 3.32
N VAL A 55 -1.85 10.68 3.71
CA VAL A 55 -2.52 9.79 2.75
C VAL A 55 -3.45 10.57 1.82
N VAL A 56 -4.18 11.56 2.34
CA VAL A 56 -5.01 12.46 1.52
C VAL A 56 -4.15 13.21 0.49
N GLN A 57 -3.02 13.81 0.91
CA GLN A 57 -2.10 14.47 -0.01
C GLN A 57 -1.58 13.52 -1.10
N LEU A 58 -1.28 12.26 -0.73
CA LEU A 58 -0.82 11.26 -1.69
C LEU A 58 -1.91 10.88 -2.70
N ILE A 59 -3.14 10.67 -2.24
CA ILE A 59 -4.30 10.36 -3.08
C ILE A 59 -4.62 11.52 -4.02
N ASP A 60 -4.66 12.75 -3.51
CA ASP A 60 -4.95 13.94 -4.31
C ASP A 60 -3.87 14.17 -5.38
N CYS A 61 -2.61 13.94 -5.03
CA CYS A 61 -1.51 14.00 -5.99
C CYS A 61 -1.64 12.93 -7.06
N ALA A 62 -1.98 11.68 -6.68
CA ALA A 62 -2.21 10.58 -7.62
C ALA A 62 -3.33 10.91 -8.60
N ARG A 63 -4.49 11.31 -8.09
CA ARG A 63 -5.67 11.69 -8.90
C ARG A 63 -5.39 12.86 -9.85
N SER A 64 -4.65 13.87 -9.40
CA SER A 64 -4.31 15.05 -10.20
C SER A 64 -3.31 14.76 -11.33
N ASN A 65 -2.68 13.60 -11.32
CA ASN A 65 -1.68 13.19 -12.31
C ASN A 65 -2.05 11.87 -13.00
N ASP A 66 -3.34 11.51 -13.03
CA ASP A 66 -3.87 10.31 -13.70
C ASP A 66 -3.25 8.99 -13.21
N LEU A 67 -2.70 8.96 -11.99
CA LEU A 67 -2.22 7.74 -11.36
C LEU A 67 -3.40 7.00 -10.74
N GLU A 68 -3.61 5.74 -11.17
CA GLU A 68 -4.71 4.94 -10.67
C GLU A 68 -4.62 4.64 -9.17
N VAL A 69 -5.74 4.79 -8.47
CA VAL A 69 -5.89 4.47 -7.06
C VAL A 69 -6.69 3.18 -6.89
N ILE A 70 -6.13 2.24 -6.13
CA ILE A 70 -6.75 0.97 -5.77
C ILE A 70 -6.97 0.97 -4.26
N HIS A 71 -8.22 0.83 -3.84
CA HIS A 71 -8.56 0.68 -2.43
C HIS A 71 -8.61 -0.79 -2.04
N VAL A 72 -8.03 -1.13 -0.90
CA VAL A 72 -8.14 -2.46 -0.30
C VAL A 72 -8.95 -2.34 0.98
N ARG A 73 -9.95 -3.20 1.15
CA ARG A 73 -10.88 -3.15 2.26
C ARG A 73 -10.95 -4.51 2.97
N GLN A 74 -10.66 -4.51 4.26
CA GLN A 74 -10.75 -5.70 5.09
C GLN A 74 -12.21 -6.02 5.42
N ASN A 75 -12.56 -7.29 5.34
CA ASN A 75 -13.85 -7.83 5.77
C ASN A 75 -13.66 -8.82 6.91
N ASN A 76 -14.56 -8.78 7.89
CA ASN A 76 -14.63 -9.74 8.99
C ASN A 76 -15.89 -10.60 8.88
N PRO A 77 -15.89 -11.80 9.47
CA PRO A 77 -17.11 -12.58 9.68
C PRO A 77 -18.16 -11.80 10.51
N PRO A 78 -19.43 -12.23 10.49
CA PRO A 78 -20.48 -11.66 11.32
C PRO A 78 -20.06 -11.53 12.79
N GLY A 79 -20.37 -10.38 13.41
CA GLY A 79 -19.97 -10.00 14.76
C GLY A 79 -18.58 -9.36 14.87
N GLY A 80 -17.81 -9.27 13.78
CA GLY A 80 -16.53 -8.57 13.75
C GLY A 80 -16.68 -7.06 13.58
N ILE A 81 -15.69 -6.29 14.05
CA ILE A 81 -15.69 -4.81 13.96
C ILE A 81 -15.63 -4.27 12.53
N LEU A 82 -15.27 -5.11 11.56
CA LEU A 82 -15.24 -4.85 10.12
C LEU A 82 -16.19 -5.82 9.38
N GLU A 83 -17.29 -6.22 10.01
CA GLU A 83 -18.35 -6.98 9.36
C GLU A 83 -18.91 -6.19 8.18
N THR A 84 -19.06 -6.85 7.05
CA THR A 84 -19.55 -6.23 5.81
C THR A 84 -20.88 -5.50 6.02
N GLY A 85 -20.93 -4.22 5.62
CA GLY A 85 -22.14 -3.39 5.63
C GLY A 85 -22.41 -2.63 6.93
N ILE A 86 -21.60 -2.79 7.98
CA ILE A 86 -21.71 -1.95 9.19
C ILE A 86 -20.90 -0.64 9.03
N PRO A 87 -21.22 0.43 9.78
CA PRO A 87 -20.50 1.71 9.65
C PRO A 87 -19.00 1.62 9.89
N GLY A 88 -18.52 0.70 10.71
CA GLY A 88 -17.09 0.48 10.98
C GLY A 88 -16.32 -0.08 9.78
N TRP A 89 -16.99 -0.83 8.91
CA TRP A 89 -16.42 -1.43 7.71
C TRP A 89 -16.21 -0.43 6.57
N GLU A 90 -17.00 0.64 6.51
CA GLU A 90 -16.88 1.63 5.45
C GLU A 90 -15.48 2.26 5.41
N ILE A 91 -14.99 2.52 4.21
CA ILE A 91 -13.74 3.28 4.01
C ILE A 91 -13.92 4.67 4.61
N TYR A 92 -12.90 5.15 5.30
CA TYR A 92 -12.94 6.45 5.97
C TYR A 92 -13.13 7.58 4.94
N HIS A 93 -14.06 8.48 5.23
CA HIS A 93 -14.61 9.42 4.25
C HIS A 93 -13.56 10.30 3.56
N GLU A 94 -12.48 10.70 4.26
CA GLU A 94 -11.44 11.58 3.69
C GLU A 94 -10.58 10.87 2.62
N VAL A 95 -10.53 9.54 2.65
CA VAL A 95 -9.78 8.72 1.69
C VAL A 95 -10.71 7.83 0.86
N ALA A 96 -12.00 8.13 0.84
CA ALA A 96 -12.98 7.31 0.13
C ALA A 96 -12.74 7.29 -1.39
N PRO A 97 -13.03 6.16 -2.06
CA PRO A 97 -12.90 6.08 -3.50
C PRO A 97 -13.81 7.07 -4.23
N VAL A 98 -13.39 7.55 -5.39
CA VAL A 98 -14.16 8.43 -6.26
C VAL A 98 -14.29 7.83 -7.66
N GLY A 99 -15.40 8.13 -8.34
CA GLY A 99 -15.62 7.65 -9.70
C GLY A 99 -15.62 6.13 -9.81
N ASP A 100 -14.75 5.60 -10.65
CA ASP A 100 -14.58 4.17 -10.96
C ASP A 100 -13.36 3.53 -10.29
N GLU A 101 -12.79 4.20 -9.28
CA GLU A 101 -11.70 3.61 -8.47
C GLU A 101 -12.14 2.27 -7.87
N ILE A 102 -11.32 1.24 -8.07
CA ILE A 102 -11.69 -0.10 -7.65
C ILE A 102 -11.45 -0.35 -6.16
N ILE A 103 -12.31 -1.19 -5.58
CA ILE A 103 -12.17 -1.69 -4.23
C ILE A 103 -11.90 -3.19 -4.28
N ILE A 104 -10.81 -3.60 -3.67
CA ILE A 104 -10.45 -5.01 -3.47
C ILE A 104 -10.87 -5.43 -2.06
N ASP A 105 -11.91 -6.23 -1.96
CA ASP A 105 -12.36 -6.80 -0.69
C ASP A 105 -11.52 -8.03 -0.32
N LYS A 106 -10.99 -8.05 0.91
CA LYS A 106 -10.18 -9.17 1.42
C LYS A 106 -10.64 -9.64 2.80
N PHE A 107 -10.32 -10.89 3.13
CA PHE A 107 -10.64 -11.54 4.40
C PHE A 107 -9.39 -11.99 5.18
N LYS A 108 -8.21 -11.70 4.67
CA LYS A 108 -6.91 -12.06 5.27
C LYS A 108 -5.97 -10.87 5.21
N CYS A 109 -4.81 -10.94 5.87
CA CYS A 109 -3.86 -9.82 5.88
C CYS A 109 -3.35 -9.47 4.49
N SER A 110 -2.97 -10.47 3.68
CA SER A 110 -2.53 -10.20 2.30
C SER A 110 -3.70 -9.75 1.43
N ALA A 111 -3.50 -8.65 0.69
CA ALA A 111 -4.44 -8.18 -0.32
C ALA A 111 -4.50 -9.11 -1.56
N PHE A 112 -3.54 -10.00 -1.72
CA PHE A 112 -3.47 -10.94 -2.84
C PHE A 112 -4.21 -12.25 -2.60
N LEU A 113 -4.42 -12.63 -1.32
CA LEU A 113 -4.95 -13.96 -1.00
C LEU A 113 -6.46 -14.05 -1.19
N ASN A 114 -6.88 -14.88 -2.14
CA ASN A 114 -8.29 -15.09 -2.49
C ASN A 114 -9.03 -13.80 -2.91
N THR A 115 -8.33 -12.93 -3.65
CA THR A 115 -8.87 -11.71 -4.25
C THR A 115 -8.53 -11.67 -5.74
N ASN A 116 -9.12 -10.73 -6.48
CA ASN A 116 -8.79 -10.46 -7.87
C ASN A 116 -7.66 -9.44 -8.05
N LEU A 117 -6.93 -9.05 -6.99
CA LEU A 117 -5.90 -8.01 -7.07
C LEU A 117 -4.83 -8.32 -8.12
N SER A 118 -4.32 -9.57 -8.15
CA SER A 118 -3.30 -9.97 -9.13
C SER A 118 -3.78 -9.80 -10.58
N GLU A 119 -5.04 -10.10 -10.85
CA GLU A 119 -5.64 -9.94 -12.19
C GLU A 119 -5.77 -8.46 -12.54
N GLU A 120 -6.21 -7.63 -11.60
CA GLU A 120 -6.35 -6.19 -11.78
C GLU A 120 -4.99 -5.51 -12.04
N LEU A 121 -3.95 -5.86 -11.29
CA LEU A 121 -2.59 -5.37 -11.52
C LEU A 121 -2.01 -5.82 -12.88
N GLN A 122 -2.26 -7.08 -13.25
CA GLN A 122 -1.82 -7.60 -14.55
C GLN A 122 -2.49 -6.93 -15.75
N LYS A 123 -3.80 -6.66 -15.68
CA LYS A 123 -4.55 -5.94 -16.73
C LYS A 123 -3.95 -4.55 -17.00
N ARG A 124 -3.45 -3.90 -15.96
CA ARG A 124 -2.83 -2.57 -16.00
C ARG A 124 -1.36 -2.60 -16.41
N GLY A 125 -0.77 -3.78 -16.52
CA GLY A 125 0.67 -3.90 -16.74
C GLY A 125 1.50 -3.32 -15.58
N THR A 126 0.95 -3.37 -14.35
CA THR A 126 1.59 -2.78 -13.18
C THR A 126 2.97 -3.40 -12.90
N GLU A 127 3.93 -2.56 -12.66
CA GLU A 127 5.29 -2.92 -12.22
C GLU A 127 5.62 -2.32 -10.86
N ASN A 128 5.07 -1.15 -10.56
CA ASN A 128 5.33 -0.39 -9.33
C ASN A 128 4.04 -0.23 -8.51
N ILE A 129 4.15 -0.40 -7.20
CA ILE A 129 3.03 -0.21 -6.26
C ILE A 129 3.48 0.78 -5.19
N ILE A 130 2.90 1.99 -5.21
CA ILE A 130 2.99 2.90 -4.07
C ILE A 130 1.96 2.41 -3.05
N MET A 131 2.38 2.20 -1.80
CA MET A 131 1.55 1.55 -0.79
C MET A 131 1.42 2.44 0.45
N ALA A 132 0.18 2.67 0.88
CA ALA A 132 -0.18 3.41 2.08
C ALA A 132 -1.30 2.68 2.84
N GLY A 133 -1.47 2.91 4.14
CA GLY A 133 -2.59 2.35 4.89
C GLY A 133 -2.25 1.78 6.26
N MET A 134 -3.06 0.82 6.70
CA MET A 134 -2.94 0.22 8.04
C MET A 134 -3.34 -1.28 8.03
N ARG A 135 -2.94 -2.08 9.04
CA ARG A 135 -1.92 -1.75 10.06
C ARG A 135 -0.55 -2.05 9.50
N THR A 136 0.41 -1.21 9.86
CA THR A 136 1.80 -1.31 9.41
C THR A 136 2.34 -2.74 9.48
N GLU A 137 2.33 -3.36 10.64
CA GLU A 137 2.91 -4.67 10.94
C GLU A 137 2.05 -5.87 10.51
N LEU A 138 0.83 -5.63 10.01
CA LEU A 138 -0.11 -6.68 9.60
C LEU A 138 -0.41 -6.61 8.10
N CYS A 139 -1.49 -5.91 7.74
CA CYS A 139 -2.00 -5.91 6.36
C CYS A 139 -1.04 -5.24 5.38
N VAL A 140 -0.38 -4.14 5.80
CA VAL A 140 0.61 -3.45 4.95
C VAL A 140 1.85 -4.32 4.80
N ASP A 141 2.47 -4.80 5.89
CA ASP A 141 3.67 -5.64 5.83
C ASP A 141 3.44 -6.93 5.03
N THR A 142 2.34 -7.63 5.33
CA THR A 142 2.02 -8.89 4.62
C THR A 142 1.83 -8.64 3.13
N THR A 143 1.11 -7.58 2.75
CA THR A 143 0.89 -7.25 1.33
C THR A 143 2.17 -6.79 0.65
N CYS A 144 3.01 -6.00 1.34
CA CYS A 144 4.31 -5.55 0.86
C CYS A 144 5.22 -6.73 0.51
N ARG A 145 5.38 -7.68 1.42
CA ARG A 145 6.22 -8.87 1.18
C ARG A 145 5.72 -9.73 0.03
N VAL A 146 4.40 -9.96 -0.04
CA VAL A 146 3.81 -10.75 -1.13
C VAL A 146 3.96 -10.03 -2.47
N ALA A 147 3.74 -8.71 -2.51
CA ALA A 147 3.97 -7.91 -3.71
C ALA A 147 5.42 -8.01 -4.18
N PHE A 148 6.39 -7.86 -3.26
CA PHE A 148 7.82 -8.03 -3.55
C PHE A 148 8.15 -9.42 -4.11
N GLU A 149 7.63 -10.49 -3.50
CA GLU A 149 7.85 -11.87 -3.99
C GLU A 149 7.21 -12.12 -5.36
N TYR A 150 6.14 -11.45 -5.69
CA TYR A 150 5.54 -11.47 -7.04
C TYR A 150 6.31 -10.64 -8.06
N GLY A 151 7.33 -9.90 -7.63
CA GLY A 151 8.24 -9.15 -8.50
C GLY A 151 7.82 -7.71 -8.75
N TYR A 152 6.86 -7.17 -7.98
CA TYR A 152 6.54 -5.74 -7.99
C TYR A 152 7.61 -4.92 -7.28
N ASN A 153 7.88 -3.72 -7.76
CA ASN A 153 8.63 -2.71 -7.03
C ASN A 153 7.67 -2.03 -6.04
N VAL A 154 7.88 -2.24 -4.75
CA VAL A 154 7.05 -1.62 -3.72
C VAL A 154 7.70 -0.33 -3.24
N ILE A 155 6.91 0.72 -3.11
CA ILE A 155 7.33 2.05 -2.65
C ILE A 155 6.42 2.44 -1.48
N ILE A 156 7.01 2.79 -0.34
CA ILE A 156 6.27 3.21 0.85
C ILE A 156 6.69 4.62 1.23
N PRO A 157 5.81 5.64 1.05
CA PRO A 157 6.07 6.99 1.50
C PRO A 157 6.09 7.03 3.04
N LYS A 158 7.11 7.61 3.65
CA LYS A 158 7.22 7.76 5.11
C LYS A 158 6.01 8.51 5.68
N GLY A 159 5.49 7.99 6.79
CA GLY A 159 4.33 8.56 7.47
C GLY A 159 2.99 8.29 6.77
N CYS A 160 2.96 7.48 5.72
CA CYS A 160 1.73 7.02 5.05
C CYS A 160 1.26 5.64 5.53
N THR A 161 1.86 5.10 6.60
CA THR A 161 1.37 3.91 7.29
C THR A 161 1.18 4.18 8.78
N SER A 162 0.23 3.48 9.41
CA SER A 162 -0.04 3.62 10.83
C SER A 162 -0.47 2.30 11.47
N THR A 163 -0.37 2.25 12.80
CA THR A 163 -0.84 1.14 13.64
C THR A 163 -1.20 1.63 15.04
N PHE A 164 -1.52 0.72 15.94
CA PHE A 164 -1.93 1.03 17.30
C PHE A 164 -0.79 0.80 18.31
N ASP A 165 -0.88 1.50 19.45
CA ASP A 165 -0.06 1.18 20.62
C ASP A 165 -0.31 -0.27 21.08
N THR A 166 0.75 -0.93 21.53
CA THR A 166 0.70 -2.26 22.16
C THR A 166 1.33 -2.18 23.54
N PRO A 167 1.18 -3.20 24.38
CA PRO A 167 1.89 -3.25 25.67
C PRO A 167 3.42 -3.19 25.55
N LEU A 168 3.97 -3.52 24.39
CA LEU A 168 5.41 -3.64 24.16
C LEU A 168 6.01 -2.46 23.33
N SER A 169 5.20 -1.72 22.61
CA SER A 169 5.67 -0.67 21.70
C SER A 169 4.60 0.37 21.43
N LYS A 170 5.02 1.63 21.27
CA LYS A 170 4.18 2.66 20.70
C LYS A 170 3.95 2.38 19.20
N GLY A 171 2.77 2.72 18.70
CA GLY A 171 2.45 2.54 17.30
C GLY A 171 3.35 3.35 16.38
N GLU A 172 3.74 4.56 16.78
CA GLU A 172 4.70 5.38 16.05
C GLU A 172 6.08 4.71 15.94
N ASP A 173 6.60 4.16 17.02
CA ASP A 173 7.88 3.45 17.02
C ASP A 173 7.82 2.19 16.16
N MET A 174 6.68 1.50 16.18
CA MET A 174 6.42 0.33 15.34
C MET A 174 6.44 0.72 13.86
N ALA A 175 5.70 1.75 13.46
CA ALA A 175 5.67 2.21 12.08
C ALA A 175 7.07 2.60 11.60
N LYS A 176 7.80 3.39 12.40
CA LYS A 176 9.18 3.78 12.10
C LYS A 176 10.13 2.59 12.02
N TYR A 177 9.99 1.59 12.88
CA TYR A 177 10.80 0.37 12.83
C TYR A 177 10.59 -0.38 11.50
N PHE A 178 9.35 -0.49 11.04
CA PHE A 178 9.07 -1.13 9.75
C PHE A 178 9.63 -0.31 8.58
N GLU A 179 9.42 0.99 8.56
CA GLU A 179 9.94 1.89 7.54
C GLU A 179 11.49 1.82 7.44
N ASP A 180 12.18 2.01 8.56
CA ASP A 180 13.65 2.19 8.55
C ASP A 180 14.43 0.86 8.58
N SER A 181 13.86 -0.20 9.19
CA SER A 181 14.62 -1.42 9.49
C SER A 181 14.09 -2.68 8.82
N VAL A 182 12.79 -2.76 8.53
CA VAL A 182 12.19 -3.96 7.95
C VAL A 182 12.06 -3.85 6.43
N TRP A 183 11.43 -2.79 5.94
CA TRP A 183 11.11 -2.66 4.51
C TRP A 183 12.24 -2.06 3.70
N ASN A 184 12.85 -0.98 4.19
CA ASN A 184 13.80 -0.20 3.41
C ASN A 184 14.96 -1.05 2.88
N SER A 185 15.20 -0.98 1.59
CA SER A 185 16.24 -1.72 0.85
C SER A 185 16.11 -3.25 0.90
N ARG A 186 14.99 -3.80 1.41
CA ARG A 186 14.73 -5.25 1.45
C ARG A 186 13.49 -5.65 0.67
N PHE A 187 12.34 -5.08 1.05
CA PHE A 187 11.04 -5.40 0.45
C PHE A 187 10.44 -4.21 -0.29
N ALA A 188 10.85 -2.99 0.07
CA ALA A 188 10.36 -1.77 -0.52
C ALA A 188 11.45 -0.69 -0.57
N GLU A 189 11.27 0.29 -1.45
CA GLU A 189 11.87 1.61 -1.33
C GLU A 189 11.05 2.38 -0.29
N VAL A 190 11.69 2.89 0.77
CA VAL A 190 11.04 3.78 1.73
C VAL A 190 11.66 5.16 1.59
N ALA A 191 10.84 6.14 1.22
CA ALA A 191 11.30 7.49 0.93
C ALA A 191 10.40 8.56 1.59
N PRO A 192 10.91 9.78 1.85
CA PRO A 192 10.08 10.89 2.29
C PRO A 192 8.88 11.10 1.37
N LEU A 193 7.70 11.42 1.95
CA LEU A 193 6.48 11.66 1.18
C LEU A 193 6.69 12.68 0.06
N GLU A 194 7.33 13.81 0.34
CA GLU A 194 7.59 14.87 -0.64
C GLU A 194 8.39 14.38 -1.86
N ASN A 195 9.31 13.43 -1.67
CA ASN A 195 10.06 12.86 -2.79
C ASN A 195 9.14 12.05 -3.71
N ILE A 196 8.21 11.29 -3.14
CA ILE A 196 7.25 10.50 -3.91
C ILE A 196 6.24 11.42 -4.61
N LEU A 197 5.73 12.44 -3.91
CA LEU A 197 4.85 13.44 -4.53
C LEU A 197 5.53 14.15 -5.71
N SER A 198 6.81 14.49 -5.57
CA SER A 198 7.59 15.11 -6.65
C SER A 198 7.73 14.17 -7.86
N ARG A 199 7.96 12.87 -7.62
CA ARG A 199 8.04 11.85 -8.68
C ARG A 199 6.70 11.60 -9.38
N ILE A 200 5.58 11.77 -8.68
CA ILE A 200 4.23 11.66 -9.28
C ILE A 200 3.93 12.87 -10.18
N ARG A 201 4.46 14.05 -9.84
CA ARG A 201 4.24 15.30 -10.60
C ARG A 201 5.19 15.49 -11.78
N ALA A 202 6.26 14.70 -11.90
CA ALA A 202 7.27 14.81 -12.95
C ALA A 202 6.82 14.23 -14.28
#